data_7b5d86ae7c2303747ba96a7c75bcd5c9
#
_entry.id   7b5d86ae7c2303747ba96a7c75bcd5c9
#
_cell.length_a   1.000
_cell.length_b   1.000
_cell.length_c   1.000
_cell.angle_alpha   90.00
_cell.angle_beta   90.00
_cell.angle_gamma   90.00
#
_symmetry.space_group_name_H-M   'P 1'
#
loop_
_entity.id
_entity.type
_entity.pdbx_description
1 polymer ?
#
loop_
_entity_poly.entity_id
_entity_poly.type
_entity_poly.pdbx_seq_one_letter_code
_entity_poly.pdbx_strand_id
1 'polypeptide(L)'
;MKLLRQLLALCAFLSVAASTPSSLAAETPKDIVLTGDAICTSCHDEADSPELLAIGKTRHGTRADKRTPSCTSCHGQSKDHINYKGPAKPPKPDVTFGAKTKVAAEARNDACQECHKKDAKRSHWEGSIHQTRDVACTSCHKIHVAKDPVIDKRTQSETCFNCHKEQRSQGSKPSHHPLAEGKMACSDCHNAHGSVGPSLMTRNSVVETCYTCHMEKRGPFVRSHQPVQEDCAICHNAHGTTTESMLKTRPPFLCNSCHGPHMPIQPALSSGPKAASAVTGWWDASVITQGKSCVSCHSQIHGSNNPSGLNPNPQRLFR
;
A
#
# COMPACT_ATOMS: atom_id res chain seq x y z
N MET A 1 14.98 3.76 -84.13
CA MET A 1 14.43 5.01 -83.52
C MET A 1 12.93 5.18 -83.77
N LYS A 2 12.17 4.12 -84.01
CA LYS A 2 10.68 4.23 -84.16
C LYS A 2 9.88 3.47 -83.08
N LEU A 3 10.54 2.68 -82.22
CA LEU A 3 9.85 1.93 -81.13
C LEU A 3 9.75 2.72 -79.80
N LEU A 4 10.42 3.84 -79.66
CA LEU A 4 10.43 4.59 -78.39
C LEU A 4 9.38 5.72 -78.34
N ARG A 5 8.62 5.92 -79.43
CA ARG A 5 7.55 6.91 -79.52
C ARG A 5 6.13 6.35 -79.30
N GLN A 6 5.93 5.05 -79.28
CA GLN A 6 4.66 4.44 -79.08
C GLN A 6 4.34 4.05 -77.64
N LEU A 7 5.34 4.10 -76.74
CA LEU A 7 5.19 3.82 -75.30
C LEU A 7 4.83 5.07 -74.46
N LEU A 8 4.87 6.25 -75.02
CA LEU A 8 4.53 7.50 -74.34
C LEU A 8 3.09 7.97 -74.56
N ALA A 9 2.29 7.30 -75.35
CA ALA A 9 0.90 7.69 -75.65
C ALA A 9 -0.16 6.84 -74.85
N LEU A 10 0.26 5.86 -74.04
CA LEU A 10 -0.65 4.99 -73.32
C LEU A 10 -0.75 5.28 -71.81
N CYS A 11 -0.09 6.28 -71.31
CA CYS A 11 -0.11 6.70 -69.89
C CYS A 11 -0.99 7.87 -69.53
N ALA A 12 -1.84 8.36 -70.46
CA ALA A 12 -2.60 9.58 -70.28
C ALA A 12 -4.09 9.43 -69.98
N PHE A 13 -4.57 8.23 -69.67
CA PHE A 13 -5.97 8.05 -69.28
C PHE A 13 -6.16 7.01 -68.15
N LEU A 14 -5.39 7.16 -67.07
CA LEU A 14 -5.81 6.62 -65.79
C LEU A 14 -6.30 7.82 -64.99
N SER A 15 -7.59 8.12 -65.12
CA SER A 15 -8.37 8.96 -64.22
C SER A 15 -8.29 8.32 -62.81
N VAL A 16 -7.47 8.92 -61.98
CA VAL A 16 -7.48 8.64 -60.55
C VAL A 16 -8.83 9.10 -60.03
N ALA A 17 -9.76 8.16 -59.90
CA ALA A 17 -10.90 8.35 -59.04
C ALA A 17 -10.34 8.55 -57.64
N ALA A 18 -10.23 9.81 -57.22
CA ALA A 18 -9.98 10.15 -55.83
C ALA A 18 -11.16 9.67 -55.00
N SER A 19 -11.09 8.44 -54.51
CA SER A 19 -11.90 7.95 -53.43
C SER A 19 -11.53 8.82 -52.23
N THR A 20 -12.38 9.82 -51.97
CA THR A 20 -12.38 10.50 -50.68
C THR A 20 -12.51 9.42 -49.61
N PRO A 21 -11.57 9.34 -48.64
CA PRO A 21 -11.81 8.50 -47.50
C PRO A 21 -13.10 9.03 -46.85
N SER A 22 -14.20 8.27 -46.93
CA SER A 22 -15.30 8.45 -46.01
C SER A 22 -14.66 8.39 -44.62
N SER A 23 -14.52 9.52 -43.98
CA SER A 23 -14.27 9.60 -42.56
C SER A 23 -15.46 8.84 -41.94
N LEU A 24 -15.22 7.58 -41.61
CA LEU A 24 -15.99 6.91 -40.58
C LEU A 24 -15.85 7.80 -39.36
N ALA A 25 -16.77 8.73 -39.20
CA ALA A 25 -16.99 9.35 -37.90
C ALA A 25 -17.09 8.16 -36.95
N ALA A 26 -16.08 7.99 -36.09
CA ALA A 26 -16.15 7.03 -35.03
C ALA A 26 -17.47 7.36 -34.31
N GLU A 27 -18.48 6.49 -34.45
CA GLU A 27 -19.66 6.61 -33.62
C GLU A 27 -19.16 6.68 -32.20
N THR A 28 -19.38 7.84 -31.58
CA THR A 28 -19.20 7.99 -30.14
C THR A 28 -19.93 6.81 -29.52
N PRO A 29 -19.29 6.02 -28.67
CA PRO A 29 -19.91 4.85 -28.07
C PRO A 29 -21.24 5.29 -27.47
N LYS A 30 -22.34 4.91 -28.08
CA LYS A 30 -23.67 5.20 -27.57
C LYS A 30 -23.70 4.75 -26.14
N ASP A 31 -23.87 5.69 -25.25
CA ASP A 31 -24.28 5.60 -23.87
C ASP A 31 -24.04 4.23 -23.23
N ILE A 32 -23.05 4.17 -22.34
CA ILE A 32 -22.84 2.99 -21.49
C ILE A 32 -24.00 2.96 -20.48
N VAL A 33 -25.21 2.75 -20.98
CA VAL A 33 -26.40 2.59 -20.14
C VAL A 33 -26.30 1.23 -19.48
N LEU A 34 -26.06 1.22 -18.18
CA LEU A 34 -26.20 0.03 -17.36
C LEU A 34 -27.69 -0.36 -17.37
N THR A 35 -28.02 -1.64 -17.42
CA THR A 35 -29.39 -2.12 -17.45
C THR A 35 -30.20 -1.53 -16.29
N GLY A 36 -31.26 -0.80 -16.59
CA GLY A 36 -32.09 -0.11 -15.60
C GLY A 36 -31.70 1.34 -15.29
N ASP A 37 -30.62 1.86 -15.85
CA ASP A 37 -30.11 3.20 -15.55
C ASP A 37 -30.49 4.27 -16.59
N ALA A 38 -31.27 3.90 -17.64
CA ALA A 38 -31.69 4.83 -18.68
C ALA A 38 -32.37 6.08 -18.12
N ILE A 39 -33.09 5.94 -17.01
CA ILE A 39 -33.75 7.06 -16.34
C ILE A 39 -32.73 8.06 -15.75
N CYS A 40 -31.55 7.59 -15.33
CA CYS A 40 -30.48 8.42 -14.78
C CYS A 40 -29.70 9.08 -15.92
N THR A 41 -29.36 8.30 -16.95
CA THR A 41 -28.56 8.76 -18.09
C THR A 41 -29.32 9.65 -19.07
N SER A 42 -30.63 9.77 -18.92
CA SER A 42 -31.43 10.79 -19.65
C SER A 42 -31.06 12.23 -19.25
N CYS A 43 -30.48 12.44 -18.07
CA CYS A 43 -30.03 13.74 -17.57
C CYS A 43 -28.50 13.77 -17.28
N HIS A 44 -27.93 12.63 -16.93
CA HIS A 44 -26.49 12.48 -16.67
C HIS A 44 -25.81 11.83 -17.87
N ASP A 45 -25.54 12.62 -18.89
CA ASP A 45 -24.96 12.18 -20.15
C ASP A 45 -23.44 12.52 -20.24
N GLU A 46 -22.83 12.19 -21.36
CA GLU A 46 -21.39 12.43 -21.59
C GLU A 46 -21.08 13.94 -21.75
N ALA A 47 -22.06 14.76 -22.10
CA ALA A 47 -21.87 16.21 -22.28
C ALA A 47 -21.86 16.94 -20.93
N ASP A 48 -22.81 16.58 -20.05
CA ASP A 48 -23.04 17.29 -18.80
C ASP A 48 -22.36 16.66 -17.59
N SER A 49 -22.13 15.33 -17.61
CA SER A 49 -21.58 14.60 -16.45
C SER A 49 -20.66 13.44 -16.84
N PRO A 50 -19.61 13.68 -17.66
CA PRO A 50 -18.72 12.62 -18.15
C PRO A 50 -18.02 11.86 -17.03
N GLU A 51 -17.77 12.52 -15.90
CA GLU A 51 -17.15 11.89 -14.73
C GLU A 51 -18.04 10.83 -14.08
N LEU A 52 -19.37 10.98 -14.12
CA LEU A 52 -20.29 9.98 -13.58
C LEU A 52 -20.31 8.74 -14.45
N LEU A 53 -20.26 8.92 -15.77
CA LEU A 53 -20.27 7.83 -16.74
C LEU A 53 -18.92 7.06 -16.80
N ALA A 54 -17.88 7.58 -16.19
CA ALA A 54 -16.61 6.87 -16.08
C ALA A 54 -16.72 5.53 -15.32
N ILE A 55 -17.82 5.31 -14.57
CA ILE A 55 -18.14 4.00 -13.98
C ILE A 55 -18.21 2.90 -15.05
N GLY A 56 -18.66 3.20 -16.24
CA GLY A 56 -18.70 2.29 -17.39
C GLY A 56 -17.34 1.71 -17.79
N LYS A 57 -16.24 2.37 -17.40
CA LYS A 57 -14.87 1.91 -17.63
C LYS A 57 -14.35 1.02 -16.48
N THR A 58 -15.16 0.76 -15.47
CA THR A 58 -14.82 -0.05 -14.29
C THR A 58 -15.51 -1.41 -14.34
N ARG A 59 -15.17 -2.28 -13.38
CA ARG A 59 -15.88 -3.56 -13.20
C ARG A 59 -17.34 -3.37 -12.82
N HIS A 60 -17.70 -2.27 -12.17
CA HIS A 60 -19.09 -1.93 -11.86
C HIS A 60 -19.92 -1.50 -13.08
N GLY A 61 -19.25 -1.22 -14.20
CA GLY A 61 -19.90 -0.90 -15.47
C GLY A 61 -19.82 -1.99 -16.53
N THR A 62 -19.45 -3.22 -16.19
CA THR A 62 -19.31 -4.32 -17.14
C THR A 62 -20.65 -4.89 -17.54
N ARG A 63 -21.18 -4.51 -18.71
CA ARG A 63 -22.52 -4.91 -19.20
C ARG A 63 -22.76 -6.41 -19.31
N ALA A 64 -21.71 -7.19 -19.60
CA ALA A 64 -21.81 -8.63 -19.75
C ALA A 64 -22.00 -9.38 -18.42
N ASP A 65 -21.78 -8.72 -17.29
CA ASP A 65 -21.90 -9.32 -15.96
C ASP A 65 -23.25 -8.96 -15.33
N LYS A 66 -24.10 -9.97 -15.11
CA LYS A 66 -25.41 -9.81 -14.46
C LYS A 66 -25.32 -9.29 -13.01
N ARG A 67 -24.13 -9.34 -12.40
CA ARG A 67 -23.87 -8.81 -11.05
C ARG A 67 -23.54 -7.31 -11.04
N THR A 68 -23.42 -6.71 -12.21
CA THR A 68 -23.15 -5.26 -12.33
C THR A 68 -24.27 -4.48 -11.68
N PRO A 69 -23.97 -3.61 -10.69
CA PRO A 69 -24.97 -2.82 -10.00
C PRO A 69 -25.53 -1.74 -10.94
N SER A 70 -26.78 -1.35 -10.72
CA SER A 70 -27.36 -0.16 -11.31
C SER A 70 -26.99 1.09 -10.51
N CYS A 71 -27.24 2.28 -11.05
CA CYS A 71 -27.07 3.55 -10.32
C CYS A 71 -27.90 3.54 -9.03
N THR A 72 -29.12 3.03 -9.09
CA THR A 72 -30.02 2.93 -7.93
C THR A 72 -29.56 1.93 -6.87
N SER A 73 -28.74 0.94 -7.22
CA SER A 73 -28.15 0.01 -6.25
C SER A 73 -27.25 0.73 -5.23
N CYS A 74 -26.61 1.83 -5.64
CA CYS A 74 -25.74 2.62 -4.79
C CYS A 74 -26.41 3.90 -4.28
N HIS A 75 -27.16 4.59 -5.14
CA HIS A 75 -27.74 5.90 -4.86
C HIS A 75 -29.17 5.87 -4.33
N GLY A 76 -29.75 4.67 -4.16
CA GLY A 76 -31.16 4.51 -3.78
C GLY A 76 -32.13 4.79 -4.94
N GLN A 77 -33.41 4.65 -4.70
CA GLN A 77 -34.43 4.87 -5.73
C GLN A 77 -34.55 6.34 -6.18
N SER A 78 -34.16 7.26 -5.32
CA SER A 78 -33.98 8.69 -5.58
C SER A 78 -35.19 9.34 -6.29
N LYS A 79 -36.42 8.93 -5.88
CA LYS A 79 -37.67 9.34 -6.54
C LYS A 79 -37.85 10.85 -6.56
N ASP A 80 -37.51 11.54 -5.47
CA ASP A 80 -37.63 12.99 -5.38
C ASP A 80 -36.65 13.72 -6.31
N HIS A 81 -35.48 13.13 -6.52
CA HIS A 81 -34.49 13.61 -7.47
C HIS A 81 -34.98 13.43 -8.92
N ILE A 82 -35.39 12.22 -9.26
CA ILE A 82 -35.77 11.84 -10.63
C ILE A 82 -37.04 12.53 -11.09
N ASN A 83 -38.02 12.66 -10.21
CA ASN A 83 -39.33 13.21 -10.56
C ASN A 83 -39.40 14.74 -10.38
N TYR A 84 -38.34 15.40 -10.05
CA TYR A 84 -38.31 16.83 -9.84
C TYR A 84 -38.59 17.58 -11.17
N LYS A 85 -39.55 18.48 -11.14
CA LYS A 85 -39.97 19.30 -12.32
C LYS A 85 -39.88 20.80 -12.05
N GLY A 86 -39.24 21.18 -10.93
CA GLY A 86 -39.11 22.60 -10.59
C GLY A 86 -38.01 23.30 -11.40
N PRO A 87 -38.00 24.65 -11.39
CA PRO A 87 -37.00 25.44 -12.12
C PRO A 87 -35.62 25.45 -11.47
N ALA A 88 -35.51 25.01 -10.20
CA ALA A 88 -34.25 24.96 -9.48
C ALA A 88 -33.53 23.61 -9.67
N LYS A 89 -32.32 23.51 -9.17
CA LYS A 89 -31.59 22.25 -9.17
C LYS A 89 -32.35 21.20 -8.35
N PRO A 90 -32.49 19.95 -8.85
CA PRO A 90 -33.20 18.89 -8.14
C PRO A 90 -32.58 18.60 -6.78
N PRO A 91 -33.34 18.08 -5.80
CA PRO A 91 -32.79 17.57 -4.55
C PRO A 91 -31.74 16.50 -4.83
N LYS A 92 -30.85 16.25 -3.87
CA LYS A 92 -29.83 15.22 -4.05
C LYS A 92 -30.44 13.82 -4.05
N PRO A 93 -29.79 12.83 -4.69
CA PRO A 93 -30.17 11.43 -4.54
C PRO A 93 -30.22 10.97 -3.08
N ASP A 94 -30.95 9.89 -2.78
CA ASP A 94 -31.15 9.37 -1.42
C ASP A 94 -29.80 9.09 -0.73
N VAL A 95 -28.87 8.47 -1.45
CA VAL A 95 -27.50 8.22 -0.96
C VAL A 95 -26.50 8.98 -1.81
N THR A 96 -25.71 9.82 -1.15
CA THR A 96 -24.61 10.58 -1.75
C THR A 96 -23.30 10.25 -1.09
N PHE A 97 -22.20 10.21 -1.87
CA PHE A 97 -20.90 9.73 -1.44
C PHE A 97 -19.81 10.83 -1.41
N GLY A 98 -20.13 12.03 -1.83
CA GLY A 98 -19.17 13.14 -1.85
C GLY A 98 -18.70 13.57 -0.46
N ALA A 99 -17.57 14.29 -0.40
CA ALA A 99 -16.98 14.77 0.85
C ALA A 99 -17.90 15.68 1.68
N LYS A 100 -18.86 16.35 1.03
CA LYS A 100 -19.83 17.25 1.67
C LYS A 100 -21.19 16.60 1.92
N THR A 101 -21.28 15.26 1.83
CA THR A 101 -22.53 14.55 2.10
C THR A 101 -22.89 14.61 3.57
N LYS A 102 -24.21 14.64 3.83
CA LYS A 102 -24.77 14.50 5.18
C LYS A 102 -25.21 13.06 5.49
N VAL A 103 -25.11 12.18 4.51
CA VAL A 103 -25.45 10.75 4.69
C VAL A 103 -24.41 10.09 5.58
N ALA A 104 -24.86 9.41 6.61
CA ALA A 104 -24.00 8.72 7.56
C ALA A 104 -23.05 7.70 6.86
N ALA A 105 -21.89 7.47 7.40
CA ALA A 105 -20.92 6.55 6.83
C ALA A 105 -21.48 5.12 6.74
N GLU A 106 -22.24 4.70 7.75
CA GLU A 106 -22.92 3.40 7.79
C GLU A 106 -23.83 3.22 6.57
N ALA A 107 -24.78 4.11 6.34
CA ALA A 107 -25.71 4.02 5.20
C ALA A 107 -25.01 4.03 3.83
N ARG A 108 -23.87 4.75 3.74
CA ARG A 108 -23.02 4.73 2.53
C ARG A 108 -22.30 3.39 2.38
N ASN A 109 -21.88 2.79 3.47
CA ASN A 109 -21.19 1.51 3.48
C ASN A 109 -22.15 0.36 3.17
N ASP A 110 -23.39 0.42 3.65
CA ASP A 110 -24.42 -0.59 3.40
C ASP A 110 -24.65 -0.78 1.92
N ALA A 111 -24.72 0.30 1.14
CA ALA A 111 -24.85 0.22 -0.31
C ALA A 111 -23.74 -0.63 -0.99
N CYS A 112 -22.54 -0.63 -0.41
CA CYS A 112 -21.42 -1.47 -0.88
C CYS A 112 -21.51 -2.88 -0.32
N GLN A 113 -21.89 -3.00 0.95
CA GLN A 113 -21.93 -4.27 1.68
C GLN A 113 -23.01 -5.22 1.17
N GLU A 114 -24.06 -4.75 0.55
CA GLU A 114 -25.07 -5.61 -0.08
C GLU A 114 -24.44 -6.67 -0.99
N CYS A 115 -23.40 -6.28 -1.75
CA CYS A 115 -22.68 -7.20 -2.63
C CYS A 115 -21.34 -7.67 -2.06
N HIS A 116 -20.65 -6.79 -1.30
CA HIS A 116 -19.27 -7.03 -0.89
C HIS A 116 -19.10 -7.65 0.51
N LYS A 117 -20.17 -7.90 1.26
CA LYS A 117 -20.11 -8.46 2.62
C LYS A 117 -19.41 -9.83 2.70
N LYS A 118 -19.57 -10.65 1.66
CA LYS A 118 -19.03 -12.03 1.62
C LYS A 118 -17.57 -12.11 1.13
N ASP A 119 -16.94 -10.98 0.84
CA ASP A 119 -15.59 -10.96 0.30
C ASP A 119 -14.57 -11.21 1.42
N ALA A 120 -13.75 -12.24 1.26
CA ALA A 120 -12.79 -12.68 2.28
C ALA A 120 -11.85 -11.56 2.78
N LYS A 121 -11.47 -10.63 1.88
CA LYS A 121 -10.62 -9.50 2.26
C LYS A 121 -11.31 -8.47 3.17
N ARG A 122 -12.63 -8.53 3.28
CA ARG A 122 -13.47 -7.63 4.10
C ARG A 122 -14.16 -8.32 5.26
N SER A 123 -13.87 -9.60 5.50
CA SER A 123 -14.49 -10.39 6.58
C SER A 123 -14.34 -9.79 7.98
N HIS A 124 -13.34 -8.93 8.17
CA HIS A 124 -13.07 -8.25 9.44
C HIS A 124 -13.44 -6.77 9.42
N TRP A 125 -14.27 -6.33 8.45
CA TRP A 125 -14.68 -4.93 8.38
C TRP A 125 -15.50 -4.53 9.61
N GLU A 126 -16.49 -5.35 9.99
CA GLU A 126 -17.29 -5.11 11.19
C GLU A 126 -16.39 -5.15 12.42
N GLY A 127 -16.45 -4.09 13.22
CA GLY A 127 -15.60 -3.91 14.40
C GLY A 127 -14.17 -3.43 14.09
N SER A 128 -13.81 -3.24 12.83
CA SER A 128 -12.49 -2.68 12.48
C SER A 128 -12.37 -1.22 12.93
N ILE A 129 -11.13 -0.77 13.16
CA ILE A 129 -10.88 0.60 13.57
C ILE A 129 -11.37 1.64 12.54
N HIS A 130 -11.32 1.33 11.25
CA HIS A 130 -11.83 2.22 10.23
C HIS A 130 -13.35 2.32 10.27
N GLN A 131 -14.07 1.20 10.44
CA GLN A 131 -15.51 1.23 10.60
C GLN A 131 -15.92 2.00 11.86
N THR A 132 -15.30 1.72 13.01
CA THR A 132 -15.63 2.37 14.29
C THR A 132 -15.28 3.85 14.33
N ARG A 133 -14.52 4.34 13.34
CA ARG A 133 -14.19 5.75 13.12
C ARG A 133 -14.99 6.38 11.99
N ASP A 134 -16.12 5.80 11.60
CA ASP A 134 -17.02 6.29 10.54
C ASP A 134 -16.34 6.51 9.18
N VAL A 135 -15.34 5.68 8.86
CA VAL A 135 -14.70 5.74 7.55
C VAL A 135 -15.60 5.08 6.52
N ALA A 136 -16.04 5.84 5.54
CA ALA A 136 -16.81 5.29 4.43
C ALA A 136 -15.90 4.58 3.42
N CYS A 137 -16.42 3.52 2.77
CA CYS A 137 -15.71 2.84 1.69
C CYS A 137 -15.21 3.83 0.64
N THR A 138 -16.00 4.83 0.30
CA THR A 138 -15.67 5.88 -0.67
C THR A 138 -14.68 6.93 -0.17
N SER A 139 -14.29 6.90 1.10
CA SER A 139 -13.18 7.73 1.59
C SER A 139 -11.84 7.27 0.97
N CYS A 140 -11.74 5.98 0.65
CA CYS A 140 -10.58 5.39 0.00
C CYS A 140 -10.86 5.03 -1.46
N HIS A 141 -12.00 4.38 -1.73
CA HIS A 141 -12.36 3.90 -3.05
C HIS A 141 -13.04 4.97 -3.91
N LYS A 142 -12.65 5.04 -5.18
CA LYS A 142 -13.26 5.90 -6.19
C LYS A 142 -13.95 5.02 -7.24
N ILE A 143 -15.28 5.12 -7.31
CA ILE A 143 -16.09 4.25 -8.17
C ILE A 143 -16.30 4.85 -9.56
N HIS A 144 -16.44 6.16 -9.65
CA HIS A 144 -16.61 6.89 -10.91
C HIS A 144 -15.28 7.30 -11.56
N VAL A 145 -14.25 6.44 -11.46
CA VAL A 145 -12.96 6.64 -12.13
C VAL A 145 -12.54 5.34 -12.80
N ALA A 146 -11.95 5.43 -13.97
CA ALA A 146 -11.54 4.23 -14.74
C ALA A 146 -10.57 3.33 -13.95
N LYS A 147 -9.75 3.92 -13.09
CA LYS A 147 -8.79 3.22 -12.24
C LYS A 147 -8.83 3.80 -10.83
N ASP A 148 -9.26 2.98 -9.89
CA ASP A 148 -9.31 3.36 -8.49
C ASP A 148 -7.89 3.51 -7.91
N PRO A 149 -7.49 4.71 -7.43
CA PRO A 149 -6.13 4.97 -6.96
C PRO A 149 -5.70 4.09 -5.79
N VAL A 150 -6.62 3.68 -4.93
CA VAL A 150 -6.30 2.86 -3.75
C VAL A 150 -5.95 1.41 -4.10
N ILE A 151 -6.34 0.94 -5.29
CA ILE A 151 -6.03 -0.42 -5.77
C ILE A 151 -4.67 -0.47 -6.46
N ASP A 152 -4.21 0.63 -7.03
CA ASP A 152 -2.90 0.70 -7.67
C ASP A 152 -1.80 0.91 -6.62
N LYS A 153 -0.85 -0.01 -6.58
CA LYS A 153 0.29 0.02 -5.66
C LYS A 153 1.06 1.35 -5.68
N ARG A 154 1.16 1.99 -6.85
CA ARG A 154 1.91 3.24 -7.02
C ARG A 154 1.19 4.47 -6.48
N THR A 155 -0.13 4.42 -6.34
CA THR A 155 -0.96 5.55 -5.91
C THR A 155 -1.67 5.30 -4.59
N GLN A 156 -1.63 4.07 -4.08
CA GLN A 156 -2.32 3.68 -2.85
C GLN A 156 -1.89 4.52 -1.65
N SER A 157 -0.60 4.73 -1.48
CA SER A 157 -0.04 5.47 -0.34
C SER A 157 -0.60 6.88 -0.24
N GLU A 158 -0.81 7.57 -1.36
CA GLU A 158 -1.38 8.92 -1.36
C GLU A 158 -2.82 8.93 -0.80
N THR A 159 -3.61 7.89 -1.10
CA THR A 159 -4.95 7.76 -0.52
C THR A 159 -4.89 7.61 1.00
N CYS A 160 -4.00 6.77 1.51
CA CYS A 160 -3.82 6.56 2.95
C CYS A 160 -3.28 7.81 3.66
N PHE A 161 -2.36 8.51 3.04
CA PHE A 161 -1.72 9.71 3.56
C PHE A 161 -2.65 10.92 3.69
N ASN A 162 -3.85 10.88 3.12
CA ASN A 162 -4.86 11.91 3.40
C ASN A 162 -5.20 12.00 4.89
N CYS A 163 -5.17 10.89 5.61
CA CYS A 163 -5.42 10.80 7.05
C CYS A 163 -4.15 10.45 7.83
N HIS A 164 -3.30 9.54 7.34
CA HIS A 164 -2.10 9.04 8.01
C HIS A 164 -0.88 9.94 7.75
N LYS A 165 -0.92 11.17 8.29
CA LYS A 165 0.10 12.21 8.07
C LYS A 165 1.46 11.87 8.68
N GLU A 166 1.45 11.20 9.83
CA GLU A 166 2.68 10.77 10.49
C GLU A 166 3.44 9.75 9.63
N GLN A 167 2.75 8.74 9.10
CA GLN A 167 3.33 7.71 8.24
C GLN A 167 3.85 8.30 6.93
N ARG A 168 3.17 9.33 6.41
CA ARG A 168 3.68 10.10 5.27
C ARG A 168 5.02 10.76 5.59
N SER A 169 5.10 11.44 6.74
CA SER A 169 6.34 12.08 7.20
C SER A 169 7.45 11.06 7.42
N GLN A 170 7.12 9.92 8.02
CA GLN A 170 8.10 8.84 8.25
C GLN A 170 8.61 8.25 6.93
N GLY A 171 7.72 8.00 5.96
CA GLY A 171 8.07 7.46 4.64
C GLY A 171 8.93 8.39 3.77
N SER A 172 9.08 9.66 4.17
CA SER A 172 9.97 10.62 3.50
C SER A 172 11.38 10.66 4.12
N LYS A 173 11.65 9.88 5.18
CA LYS A 173 12.96 9.84 5.83
C LYS A 173 13.95 9.02 5.01
N PRO A 174 15.28 9.22 5.18
CA PRO A 174 16.30 8.56 4.36
C PRO A 174 16.27 7.04 4.39
N SER A 175 15.87 6.43 5.50
CA SER A 175 15.77 4.97 5.64
C SER A 175 14.31 4.58 5.81
N HIS A 176 13.69 4.05 4.75
CA HIS A 176 12.28 3.70 4.70
C HIS A 176 12.03 2.55 3.73
N HIS A 177 10.87 1.91 3.83
CA HIS A 177 10.39 1.01 2.78
C HIS A 177 9.93 1.82 1.55
N PRO A 178 10.12 1.30 0.33
CA PRO A 178 9.93 2.06 -0.92
C PRO A 178 8.45 2.22 -1.30
N LEU A 179 7.70 2.91 -0.44
CA LEU A 179 6.28 3.23 -0.65
C LEU A 179 6.11 4.35 -1.66
N ALA A 180 6.93 5.41 -1.54
CA ALA A 180 6.90 6.55 -2.46
C ALA A 180 7.33 6.16 -3.87
N GLU A 181 8.23 5.18 -4.00
CA GLU A 181 8.71 4.62 -5.26
C GLU A 181 7.71 3.63 -5.90
N GLY A 182 6.59 3.35 -5.24
CA GLY A 182 5.56 2.45 -5.72
C GLY A 182 5.98 0.98 -5.82
N LYS A 183 7.08 0.61 -5.18
CA LYS A 183 7.55 -0.79 -5.11
C LYS A 183 6.83 -1.58 -4.03
N MET A 184 6.39 -0.89 -2.97
CA MET A 184 5.55 -1.42 -1.91
C MET A 184 4.29 -0.57 -1.75
N ALA A 185 3.28 -1.15 -1.14
CA ALA A 185 2.03 -0.50 -0.79
C ALA A 185 1.70 -0.73 0.68
N CYS A 186 0.90 0.14 1.28
CA CYS A 186 0.45 -0.03 2.66
C CYS A 186 -0.22 -1.39 2.87
N SER A 187 -0.96 -1.87 1.86
CA SER A 187 -1.65 -3.16 1.87
C SER A 187 -0.73 -4.39 1.79
N ASP A 188 0.56 -4.24 1.55
CA ASP A 188 1.50 -5.37 1.63
C ASP A 188 1.70 -5.80 3.10
N CYS A 189 1.51 -4.87 4.05
CA CYS A 189 1.62 -5.12 5.49
C CYS A 189 0.29 -5.01 6.24
N HIS A 190 -0.64 -4.14 5.80
CA HIS A 190 -1.88 -3.83 6.48
C HIS A 190 -3.10 -4.26 5.68
N ASN A 191 -4.15 -4.75 6.36
CA ASN A 191 -5.48 -4.90 5.78
C ASN A 191 -6.38 -3.78 6.30
N ALA A 192 -6.60 -2.74 5.51
CA ALA A 192 -7.43 -1.60 5.89
C ALA A 192 -8.89 -1.95 6.18
N HIS A 193 -9.36 -3.12 5.72
CA HIS A 193 -10.71 -3.62 5.99
C HIS A 193 -10.83 -4.37 7.32
N GLY A 194 -9.75 -4.47 8.11
CA GLY A 194 -9.72 -5.19 9.36
C GLY A 194 -8.87 -6.45 9.29
N SER A 195 -8.32 -6.84 10.41
CA SER A 195 -7.57 -8.08 10.60
C SER A 195 -7.54 -8.47 12.07
N VAL A 196 -7.12 -9.68 12.36
CA VAL A 196 -6.89 -10.15 13.73
C VAL A 196 -5.52 -9.71 14.28
N GLY A 197 -4.60 -9.31 13.39
CA GLY A 197 -3.27 -8.85 13.76
C GLY A 197 -3.28 -7.42 14.34
N PRO A 198 -2.26 -7.08 15.14
CA PRO A 198 -2.13 -5.75 15.71
C PRO A 198 -1.99 -4.69 14.61
N SER A 199 -2.54 -3.50 14.84
CA SER A 199 -2.46 -2.39 13.89
C SER A 199 -2.90 -2.76 12.46
N LEU A 200 -3.90 -3.63 12.33
CA LEU A 200 -4.42 -4.14 11.06
C LEU A 200 -3.36 -4.90 10.22
N MET A 201 -2.38 -5.54 10.84
CA MET A 201 -1.40 -6.35 10.13
C MET A 201 -2.08 -7.51 9.38
N THR A 202 -1.57 -7.85 8.20
CA THR A 202 -2.11 -8.94 7.36
C THR A 202 -1.90 -10.33 7.97
N ARG A 203 -0.99 -10.46 8.94
CA ARG A 203 -0.73 -11.68 9.71
C ARG A 203 -1.06 -11.46 11.18
N ASN A 204 -1.02 -12.54 11.96
CA ASN A 204 -1.41 -12.51 13.37
C ASN A 204 -0.44 -11.71 14.25
N SER A 205 0.78 -11.50 13.78
CA SER A 205 1.79 -10.71 14.49
C SER A 205 2.60 -9.82 13.54
N VAL A 206 3.31 -8.84 14.11
CA VAL A 206 4.27 -8.01 13.38
C VAL A 206 5.37 -8.89 12.79
N VAL A 207 5.92 -9.80 13.58
CA VAL A 207 6.99 -10.71 13.17
C VAL A 207 6.60 -11.56 11.96
N GLU A 208 5.42 -12.19 12.00
CA GLU A 208 4.92 -12.98 10.87
C GLU A 208 4.71 -12.14 9.62
N THR A 209 4.24 -10.90 9.78
CA THR A 209 4.08 -9.98 8.66
C THR A 209 5.43 -9.63 8.04
N CYS A 210 6.43 -9.31 8.84
CA CYS A 210 7.78 -9.01 8.36
C CYS A 210 8.41 -10.21 7.64
N TYR A 211 8.21 -11.41 8.16
CA TYR A 211 8.77 -12.65 7.57
C TYR A 211 8.16 -13.01 6.21
N THR A 212 7.09 -12.38 5.77
CA THR A 212 6.59 -12.59 4.40
C THR A 212 7.62 -12.18 3.34
N CYS A 213 8.50 -11.24 3.67
CA CYS A 213 9.56 -10.75 2.79
C CYS A 213 10.96 -11.00 3.39
N HIS A 214 11.11 -10.89 4.71
CA HIS A 214 12.38 -11.04 5.42
C HIS A 214 12.59 -12.46 5.99
N MET A 215 12.41 -13.46 5.13
CA MET A 215 12.53 -14.89 5.51
C MET A 215 13.88 -15.25 6.12
N GLU A 216 14.94 -14.57 5.68
CA GLU A 216 16.29 -14.79 6.16
C GLU A 216 16.49 -14.43 7.63
N LYS A 217 15.58 -13.65 8.22
CA LYS A 217 15.61 -13.28 9.65
C LYS A 217 14.80 -14.24 10.53
N ARG A 218 14.09 -15.20 9.92
CA ARG A 218 13.20 -16.12 10.64
C ARG A 218 13.97 -17.19 11.43
N GLY A 219 15.09 -17.64 10.90
CA GLY A 219 15.78 -18.80 11.45
C GLY A 219 15.19 -20.12 10.93
N PRO A 220 15.36 -21.23 11.66
CA PRO A 220 15.82 -21.31 13.06
C PRO A 220 17.29 -20.98 13.24
N PHE A 221 17.60 -20.34 14.36
CA PHE A 221 18.96 -20.06 14.76
C PHE A 221 19.33 -20.85 16.05
N VAL A 222 20.52 -21.42 16.09
CA VAL A 222 21.05 -22.05 17.30
C VAL A 222 21.16 -21.03 18.44
N ARG A 223 21.43 -19.78 18.07
CA ARG A 223 21.48 -18.64 18.99
C ARG A 223 20.57 -17.56 18.46
N SER A 224 19.43 -17.44 19.08
CA SER A 224 18.46 -16.39 18.78
C SER A 224 18.59 -15.24 19.76
N HIS A 225 18.20 -14.05 19.30
CA HIS A 225 18.04 -12.88 20.15
C HIS A 225 16.54 -12.72 20.43
N GLN A 226 16.17 -12.85 21.69
CA GLN A 226 14.75 -12.93 22.10
C GLN A 226 13.89 -11.79 21.56
N PRO A 227 14.27 -10.50 21.64
CA PRO A 227 13.44 -9.41 21.11
C PRO A 227 13.12 -9.53 19.61
N VAL A 228 13.99 -10.19 18.84
CA VAL A 228 13.75 -10.43 17.40
C VAL A 228 12.60 -11.41 17.17
N GLN A 229 12.41 -12.35 18.09
CA GLN A 229 11.30 -13.31 18.02
C GLN A 229 9.98 -12.72 18.55
N GLU A 230 10.07 -11.68 19.38
CA GLU A 230 8.91 -11.05 19.99
C GLU A 230 8.27 -10.00 19.07
N ASP A 231 9.04 -8.99 18.65
CA ASP A 231 8.56 -7.93 17.78
C ASP A 231 9.70 -7.17 17.10
N CYS A 232 9.71 -7.16 15.76
CA CYS A 232 10.67 -6.39 14.97
C CYS A 232 10.57 -4.88 15.26
N ALA A 233 9.37 -4.40 15.62
CA ALA A 233 9.14 -3.01 15.94
C ALA A 233 9.74 -2.56 17.27
N ILE A 234 10.33 -3.44 18.08
CA ILE A 234 11.13 -3.03 19.23
C ILE A 234 12.33 -2.17 18.77
N CYS A 235 13.00 -2.61 17.72
CA CYS A 235 14.22 -1.96 17.20
C CYS A 235 13.97 -1.11 15.95
N HIS A 236 13.04 -1.52 15.09
CA HIS A 236 12.79 -0.91 13.79
C HIS A 236 11.50 -0.09 13.76
N ASN A 237 11.45 0.95 12.92
CA ASN A 237 10.23 1.59 12.49
C ASN A 237 10.07 1.39 10.98
N ALA A 238 9.18 0.50 10.61
CA ALA A 238 8.96 0.08 9.23
C ALA A 238 8.50 1.21 8.28
N HIS A 239 7.93 2.30 8.82
CA HIS A 239 7.53 3.45 8.01
C HIS A 239 8.69 4.37 7.65
N GLY A 240 9.75 4.38 8.44
CA GLY A 240 10.99 5.08 8.14
C GLY A 240 11.56 5.88 9.30
N THR A 241 12.88 6.02 9.27
CA THR A 241 13.70 6.73 10.27
C THR A 241 14.84 7.49 9.60
N THR A 242 15.54 8.29 10.38
CA THR A 242 16.79 8.94 9.96
C THR A 242 18.02 8.04 10.16
N THR A 243 17.83 6.86 10.75
CA THR A 243 18.89 5.92 11.05
C THR A 243 18.88 4.80 10.02
N GLU A 244 20.04 4.34 9.60
CA GLU A 244 20.19 3.22 8.67
C GLU A 244 19.40 2.00 9.12
N SER A 245 18.98 1.17 8.17
CA SER A 245 18.19 -0.04 8.40
C SER A 245 16.89 0.21 9.17
N MET A 246 16.35 1.42 9.09
CA MET A 246 15.10 1.84 9.78
C MET A 246 15.16 1.63 11.30
N LEU A 247 16.33 1.68 11.92
CA LEU A 247 16.47 1.61 13.37
C LEU A 247 15.86 2.85 14.03
N LYS A 248 15.14 2.66 15.13
CA LYS A 248 14.54 3.77 15.91
C LYS A 248 15.58 4.73 16.45
N THR A 249 16.73 4.19 16.83
CA THR A 249 17.86 4.94 17.40
C THR A 249 19.17 4.31 16.93
N ARG A 250 20.21 5.09 16.80
CA ARG A 250 21.54 4.58 16.40
C ARG A 250 22.15 3.70 17.47
N PRO A 251 22.82 2.58 17.11
CA PRO A 251 23.71 1.92 18.01
C PRO A 251 24.88 2.87 18.43
N PRO A 252 25.39 2.83 19.66
CA PRO A 252 25.06 1.87 20.71
C PRO A 252 23.80 2.21 21.53
N PHE A 253 23.20 3.39 21.37
CA PHE A 253 22.09 3.87 22.20
C PHE A 253 20.86 2.96 22.15
N LEU A 254 20.55 2.40 20.99
CA LEU A 254 19.47 1.41 20.84
C LEU A 254 19.74 0.18 21.71
N CYS A 255 20.95 -0.34 21.67
CA CYS A 255 21.33 -1.54 22.43
C CYS A 255 21.32 -1.27 23.94
N ASN A 256 21.77 -0.07 24.34
CA ASN A 256 21.84 0.34 25.75
C ASN A 256 20.46 0.53 26.40
N SER A 257 19.38 0.56 25.62
CA SER A 257 18.02 0.59 26.18
C SER A 257 17.67 -0.70 26.95
N CYS A 258 18.36 -1.81 26.66
CA CYS A 258 18.17 -3.12 27.31
C CYS A 258 19.47 -3.71 27.86
N HIS A 259 20.59 -3.41 27.22
CA HIS A 259 21.91 -3.91 27.63
C HIS A 259 22.70 -2.82 28.33
N GLY A 260 23.21 -3.10 29.53
CA GLY A 260 24.18 -2.25 30.17
C GLY A 260 25.46 -2.12 29.32
N PRO A 261 26.23 -1.03 29.47
CA PRO A 261 27.55 -0.95 28.85
C PRO A 261 28.33 -2.17 29.23
N HIS A 262 29.14 -2.71 28.31
CA HIS A 262 30.03 -3.79 28.63
C HIS A 262 30.89 -3.37 29.84
N MET A 263 30.53 -3.86 30.99
CA MET A 263 31.47 -3.89 32.12
C MET A 263 32.72 -4.60 31.63
N PRO A 264 33.90 -4.10 31.94
CA PRO A 264 35.11 -4.84 31.64
C PRO A 264 34.85 -6.27 32.09
N ILE A 265 35.10 -7.24 31.20
CA ILE A 265 34.89 -8.66 31.49
C ILE A 265 35.66 -8.86 32.80
N GLN A 266 34.93 -9.05 33.89
CA GLN A 266 35.59 -9.23 35.16
C GLN A 266 36.58 -10.39 35.03
N PRO A 267 37.80 -10.21 35.47
CA PRO A 267 38.84 -11.26 35.44
C PRO A 267 38.49 -12.49 36.29
N ALA A 268 37.27 -12.58 36.81
CA ALA A 268 36.76 -13.68 37.61
C ALA A 268 36.82 -15.06 36.94
N LEU A 269 37.19 -15.15 35.68
CA LEU A 269 37.37 -16.42 34.97
C LEU A 269 38.86 -16.72 34.64
N SER A 270 39.78 -15.86 35.00
CA SER A 270 41.21 -16.15 34.89
C SER A 270 41.78 -16.31 36.28
N SER A 271 42.09 -17.54 36.63
CA SER A 271 42.70 -17.92 37.90
C SER A 271 44.17 -17.48 38.04
N GLY A 272 44.53 -16.29 37.54
CA GLY A 272 45.91 -15.82 37.67
C GLY A 272 46.05 -14.29 37.66
N PRO A 273 46.97 -13.75 38.52
CA PRO A 273 47.19 -12.31 38.66
C PRO A 273 47.69 -11.58 37.42
N LYS A 274 48.19 -12.29 36.41
CA LYS A 274 48.74 -11.72 35.18
C LYS A 274 47.69 -11.40 34.12
N ALA A 275 46.50 -11.96 34.19
CA ALA A 275 45.43 -11.68 33.23
C ALA A 275 44.70 -10.36 33.53
N ALA A 276 44.71 -9.91 34.79
CA ALA A 276 44.08 -8.67 35.19
C ALA A 276 44.82 -7.43 34.65
N SER A 277 46.15 -7.46 34.60
CA SER A 277 46.95 -6.32 34.14
C SER A 277 47.03 -6.19 32.60
N ALA A 278 46.84 -7.28 31.87
CA ALA A 278 46.86 -7.26 30.41
C ALA A 278 45.50 -6.79 29.80
N VAL A 279 44.42 -6.89 30.58
CA VAL A 279 43.08 -6.56 30.10
C VAL A 279 42.69 -5.14 30.45
N THR A 280 43.25 -4.54 31.49
CA THR A 280 42.86 -3.21 31.96
C THR A 280 43.33 -2.04 31.08
N GLY A 281 44.30 -2.25 30.19
CA GLY A 281 44.82 -1.20 29.34
C GLY A 281 44.09 -1.04 27.96
N TRP A 282 43.33 -2.03 27.51
CA TRP A 282 42.80 -2.07 26.15
C TRP A 282 41.28 -2.20 26.05
N TRP A 283 40.59 -2.43 27.14
CA TRP A 283 39.16 -2.76 27.16
C TRP A 283 38.34 -1.91 28.14
N ASP A 284 38.76 -0.67 28.34
CA ASP A 284 37.90 0.28 29.05
C ASP A 284 36.58 0.42 28.25
N ALA A 285 35.50 0.11 28.92
CA ALA A 285 34.16 0.20 28.32
C ALA A 285 33.88 1.58 27.66
N SER A 286 34.50 2.63 28.19
CA SER A 286 34.46 3.98 27.64
C SER A 286 35.06 4.09 26.24
N VAL A 287 36.22 3.40 26.02
CA VAL A 287 36.92 3.42 24.72
C VAL A 287 36.20 2.60 23.67
N ILE A 288 35.56 1.48 24.05
CA ILE A 288 34.81 0.64 23.13
C ILE A 288 33.47 1.34 22.71
N THR A 289 32.84 2.02 23.66
CA THR A 289 31.55 2.67 23.41
C THR A 289 31.66 4.04 22.72
N GLN A 290 32.80 4.74 22.89
CA GLN A 290 33.02 6.07 22.31
C GLN A 290 33.35 6.05 20.81
N GLY A 291 33.91 4.98 20.29
CA GLY A 291 34.42 4.93 18.92
C GLY A 291 33.88 3.81 18.03
N LYS A 292 33.15 2.84 18.58
CA LYS A 292 32.65 1.67 17.83
C LYS A 292 31.22 1.33 18.18
N SER A 293 30.44 0.98 17.15
CA SER A 293 29.11 0.43 17.34
C SER A 293 29.14 -0.99 17.87
N CYS A 294 28.17 -1.40 18.69
CA CYS A 294 28.01 -2.77 19.19
C CYS A 294 28.02 -3.78 18.03
N VAL A 295 27.45 -3.43 16.89
CA VAL A 295 27.36 -4.27 15.68
C VAL A 295 28.74 -4.50 15.03
N SER A 296 29.78 -3.76 15.39
CA SER A 296 31.13 -4.02 14.90
C SER A 296 31.70 -5.36 15.45
N CYS A 297 31.17 -5.80 16.58
CA CYS A 297 31.52 -7.09 17.18
C CYS A 297 30.34 -8.06 17.20
N HIS A 298 29.12 -7.57 17.39
CA HIS A 298 27.85 -8.33 17.40
C HIS A 298 27.10 -8.17 16.08
N SER A 299 27.66 -8.74 14.99
CA SER A 299 27.13 -8.51 13.64
C SER A 299 25.83 -9.28 13.34
N GLN A 300 25.55 -10.36 14.08
CA GLN A 300 24.40 -11.25 13.85
C GLN A 300 23.29 -11.06 14.90
N ILE A 301 22.81 -9.82 15.03
CA ILE A 301 21.83 -9.46 16.05
C ILE A 301 20.51 -10.24 15.92
N HIS A 302 20.10 -10.60 14.68
CA HIS A 302 18.87 -11.34 14.44
C HIS A 302 18.95 -12.82 14.78
N GLY A 303 20.16 -13.35 14.98
CA GLY A 303 20.42 -14.73 15.29
C GLY A 303 21.59 -15.30 14.50
N SER A 304 22.24 -16.33 15.02
CA SER A 304 23.40 -16.96 14.42
C SER A 304 23.36 -18.47 14.56
N ASN A 305 23.83 -19.16 13.52
CA ASN A 305 24.10 -20.59 13.50
C ASN A 305 25.59 -20.88 13.62
N ASN A 306 26.43 -19.87 13.80
CA ASN A 306 27.87 -20.04 13.94
C ASN A 306 28.20 -20.56 15.34
N PRO A 307 28.71 -21.82 15.48
CA PRO A 307 29.06 -22.39 16.75
C PRO A 307 30.40 -21.92 17.28
N SER A 308 31.09 -20.96 16.61
CA SER A 308 32.52 -20.59 16.80
C SER A 308 33.14 -21.14 18.07
N GLY A 309 33.72 -22.35 17.96
CA GLY A 309 34.35 -23.08 19.07
C GLY A 309 35.75 -22.56 19.46
N LEU A 310 36.20 -21.50 18.80
CA LEU A 310 37.55 -20.95 19.00
C LEU A 310 37.62 -19.81 20.02
N ASN A 311 36.47 -19.34 20.54
CA ASN A 311 36.46 -18.31 21.57
C ASN A 311 35.99 -18.92 22.90
N PRO A 312 36.68 -18.71 24.03
CA PRO A 312 36.27 -19.23 25.35
C PRO A 312 34.87 -18.74 25.79
N ASN A 313 34.28 -17.71 25.09
CA ASN A 313 32.92 -17.29 25.30
C ASN A 313 32.16 -17.17 23.96
N PRO A 314 32.05 -18.24 23.17
CA PRO A 314 31.36 -18.20 21.85
C PRO A 314 29.87 -17.86 21.97
N GLN A 315 29.32 -17.99 23.17
CA GLN A 315 27.88 -17.72 23.43
C GLN A 315 27.51 -16.23 23.45
N ARG A 316 28.48 -15.34 23.55
CA ARG A 316 28.27 -13.90 23.73
C ARG A 316 28.50 -13.08 22.47
N LEU A 317 29.10 -13.65 21.45
CA LEU A 317 29.34 -12.97 20.17
C LEU A 317 28.46 -13.59 19.08
N PHE A 318 27.42 -12.91 18.72
CA PHE A 318 26.63 -13.22 17.54
C PHE A 318 27.41 -12.75 16.29
N ARG A 319 28.24 -13.62 15.75
CA ARG A 319 29.01 -13.40 14.52
C ARG A 319 28.50 -14.31 13.41
#